data_2570c940cde36dbf7654a455a7b3c200
#
_entry.id   2570c940cde36dbf7654a455a7b3c200
#
_cell.length_a   1.000
_cell.length_b   1.000
_cell.length_c   1.000
_cell.angle_alpha   90.00
_cell.angle_beta   90.00
_cell.angle_gamma   90.00
#
_symmetry.space_group_name_H-M   'P 1'
#
loop_
_entity.id
_entity.type
_entity.pdbx_description
1 polymer ?
#
loop_
_entity_poly.entity_id
_entity_poly.type
_entity_poly.pdbx_seq_one_letter_code
_entity_poly.pdbx_strand_id
1 'polypeptide(L)'
;MGLFPGLENGRFADGRAAGGPDASRVRRRFRFSGTVQGVGFRCEARRAAGKLGLTGWARNERDGAVTVEAEGPAACAAEFLRALRSVPRFRIADVRAETLPVSGAETAFAIRY
;
A
#
# COMPACT_ATOMS: atom_id res chain seq x y z
N MET A 1 -7.14 2.76 18.54
CA MET A 1 -5.97 2.83 17.67
C MET A 1 -6.32 2.42 16.28
N GLY A 2 -5.86 3.18 15.30
CA GLY A 2 -6.16 2.89 13.91
C GLY A 2 -5.25 1.82 13.32
N LEU A 3 -5.47 1.50 12.04
CA LEU A 3 -4.62 0.60 11.25
C LEU A 3 -3.23 1.18 10.98
N PHE A 4 -3.01 2.45 11.25
CA PHE A 4 -1.79 3.16 10.94
C PHE A 4 -1.22 3.81 12.20
N PRO A 5 -0.65 2.99 13.11
CA PRO A 5 -0.08 3.52 14.34
C PRO A 5 1.03 4.53 14.03
N GLY A 6 1.02 5.67 14.71
CA GLY A 6 2.00 6.72 14.51
C GLY A 6 1.70 7.68 13.38
N LEU A 7 0.61 7.47 12.63
CA LEU A 7 0.22 8.36 11.54
C LEU A 7 -1.20 8.86 11.75
N GLU A 8 -1.38 10.16 11.90
CA GLU A 8 -2.68 10.83 12.03
C GLU A 8 -2.77 11.99 11.07
N ASN A 9 -3.88 12.06 10.32
CA ASN A 9 -4.16 13.16 9.39
C ASN A 9 -2.97 13.49 8.47
N GLY A 10 -2.27 12.45 7.98
CA GLY A 10 -1.10 12.63 7.14
C GLY A 10 0.16 13.06 7.90
N ARG A 11 0.15 12.98 9.23
CA ARG A 11 1.28 13.35 10.08
C ARG A 11 1.62 12.23 11.04
N PHE A 12 2.90 12.10 11.35
CA PHE A 12 3.34 11.23 12.43
C PHE A 12 2.97 11.81 13.80
N ALA A 13 2.99 10.95 14.82
CA ALA A 13 2.65 11.35 16.17
C ALA A 13 3.56 12.47 16.71
N ASP A 14 4.76 12.61 16.20
CA ASP A 14 5.70 13.67 16.57
C ASP A 14 5.47 14.99 15.82
N GLY A 15 4.40 15.10 15.06
CA GLY A 15 4.03 16.30 14.32
C GLY A 15 4.65 16.46 12.95
N ARG A 16 5.51 15.55 12.51
CA ARG A 16 6.09 15.61 11.18
C ARG A 16 5.08 15.23 10.13
N ALA A 17 5.13 15.90 8.99
CA ALA A 17 4.36 15.47 7.83
C ALA A 17 4.87 14.12 7.34
N ALA A 18 3.94 13.21 7.00
CA ALA A 18 4.29 11.93 6.42
C ALA A 18 4.86 12.17 5.03
N GLY A 19 6.18 12.12 4.93
CA GLY A 19 6.89 12.29 3.68
C GLY A 19 7.24 13.72 3.31
N GLY A 20 6.51 14.74 3.60
CA GLY A 20 6.80 16.13 3.24
C GLY A 20 7.05 16.37 1.74
N PRO A 21 7.21 17.63 1.29
CA PRO A 21 7.34 17.93 -0.13
C PRO A 21 8.63 17.43 -0.77
N ASP A 22 9.73 17.40 0.00
CA ASP A 22 11.02 16.93 -0.48
C ASP A 22 11.33 15.51 -0.03
N ALA A 23 10.38 14.86 0.60
CA ALA A 23 10.58 13.52 1.05
C ALA A 23 10.74 12.59 -0.15
N SER A 24 11.50 11.56 0.05
CA SER A 24 11.68 10.54 -0.96
C SER A 24 10.34 9.94 -1.32
N ARG A 25 9.87 10.30 -2.48
CA ARG A 25 8.73 9.62 -3.07
C ARG A 25 9.24 8.36 -3.72
N VAL A 26 8.50 7.29 -3.57
CA VAL A 26 8.84 5.99 -4.15
C VAL A 26 7.63 5.45 -4.88
N ARG A 27 7.90 4.58 -5.84
CA ARG A 27 6.89 3.68 -6.39
C ARG A 27 7.35 2.28 -6.09
N ARG A 28 6.51 1.50 -5.42
CA ARG A 28 6.83 0.12 -5.04
C ARG A 28 5.83 -0.82 -5.69
N ARG A 29 6.35 -1.90 -6.25
CA ARG A 29 5.50 -3.01 -6.68
C ARG A 29 5.64 -4.11 -5.66
N PHE A 30 4.50 -4.54 -5.13
CA PHE A 30 4.41 -5.68 -4.22
C PHE A 30 3.69 -6.82 -4.91
N ARG A 31 4.18 -8.02 -4.71
CA ARG A 31 3.47 -9.22 -5.12
C ARG A 31 3.22 -10.05 -3.87
N PHE A 32 1.96 -10.17 -3.53
CA PHE A 32 1.51 -10.92 -2.35
C PHE A 32 1.07 -12.31 -2.78
N SER A 33 1.60 -13.33 -2.12
CA SER A 33 1.23 -14.73 -2.34
C SER A 33 0.62 -15.30 -1.08
N GLY A 34 -0.18 -16.34 -1.20
CA GLY A 34 -0.88 -16.98 -0.10
C GLY A 34 -2.37 -16.97 -0.33
N THR A 35 -3.17 -16.90 0.73
CA THR A 35 -4.62 -16.74 0.65
C THR A 35 -4.94 -15.26 0.63
N VAL A 36 -4.87 -14.67 -0.55
CA VAL A 36 -5.02 -13.22 -0.75
C VAL A 36 -6.11 -12.85 -1.76
N GLN A 37 -6.58 -13.80 -2.57
CA GLN A 37 -7.72 -13.58 -3.46
C GLN A 37 -9.01 -14.07 -2.81
N GLY A 38 -10.12 -13.42 -3.12
CA GLY A 38 -11.43 -13.81 -2.61
C GLY A 38 -11.66 -13.44 -1.15
N VAL A 39 -10.79 -12.62 -0.55
CA VAL A 39 -10.88 -12.23 0.87
C VAL A 39 -10.94 -10.71 1.06
N GLY A 40 -11.20 -9.95 -0.02
CA GLY A 40 -11.30 -8.50 0.05
C GLY A 40 -9.96 -7.78 0.07
N PHE A 41 -8.90 -8.41 -0.41
CA PHE A 41 -7.55 -7.87 -0.35
C PHE A 41 -7.42 -6.56 -1.15
N ARG A 42 -7.91 -6.54 -2.40
CA ARG A 42 -7.81 -5.34 -3.24
C ARG A 42 -8.61 -4.18 -2.66
N CYS A 43 -9.78 -4.44 -2.08
CA CYS A 43 -10.59 -3.41 -1.43
C CYS A 43 -9.89 -2.84 -0.21
N GLU A 44 -9.26 -3.69 0.60
CA GLU A 44 -8.50 -3.23 1.76
C GLU A 44 -7.27 -2.45 1.33
N ALA A 45 -6.59 -2.89 0.27
CA ALA A 45 -5.45 -2.17 -0.28
C ALA A 45 -5.86 -0.76 -0.72
N ARG A 46 -6.99 -0.63 -1.43
CA ARG A 46 -7.51 0.69 -1.82
C ARG A 46 -7.83 1.55 -0.61
N ARG A 47 -8.46 0.98 0.40
CA ARG A 47 -8.81 1.71 1.63
C ARG A 47 -7.57 2.21 2.35
N ALA A 48 -6.58 1.34 2.54
CA ALA A 48 -5.34 1.69 3.20
C ALA A 48 -4.55 2.74 2.41
N ALA A 49 -4.47 2.57 1.09
CA ALA A 49 -3.79 3.54 0.23
C ALA A 49 -4.46 4.91 0.29
N GLY A 50 -5.79 4.95 0.28
CA GLY A 50 -6.54 6.20 0.37
C GLY A 50 -6.27 6.95 1.67
N LYS A 51 -6.18 6.23 2.78
CA LYS A 51 -5.86 6.84 4.08
C LYS A 51 -4.44 7.39 4.13
N LEU A 52 -3.53 6.77 3.41
CA LEU A 52 -2.11 7.16 3.41
C LEU A 52 -1.77 8.12 2.26
N GLY A 53 -2.74 8.47 1.43
CA GLY A 53 -2.50 9.36 0.29
C GLY A 53 -1.67 8.73 -0.81
N LEU A 54 -1.66 7.40 -0.91
CA LEU A 54 -0.93 6.70 -1.96
C LEU A 54 -1.79 6.56 -3.21
N THR A 55 -1.14 6.62 -4.35
CA THR A 55 -1.75 6.34 -5.66
C THR A 55 -1.24 5.02 -6.20
N GLY A 56 -1.93 4.44 -7.15
CA GLY A 56 -1.53 3.18 -7.75
C GLY A 56 -2.69 2.27 -8.05
N TRP A 57 -2.47 0.97 -7.93
CA TRP A 57 -3.49 -0.02 -8.27
C TRP A 57 -3.20 -1.37 -7.62
N ALA A 58 -4.24 -2.20 -7.56
CA ALA A 58 -4.15 -3.59 -7.12
C ALA A 58 -4.88 -4.49 -8.11
N ARG A 59 -4.29 -5.63 -8.44
CA ARG A 59 -4.82 -6.56 -9.44
C ARG A 59 -4.59 -8.00 -9.01
N ASN A 60 -5.61 -8.85 -9.16
CA ASN A 60 -5.46 -10.29 -9.01
C ASN A 60 -4.70 -10.86 -10.20
N GLU A 61 -3.75 -11.74 -9.92
CA GLU A 61 -3.03 -12.47 -10.96
C GLU A 61 -3.62 -13.87 -11.13
N ARG A 62 -3.33 -14.51 -12.27
CA ARG A 62 -3.87 -15.84 -12.59
C ARG A 62 -3.40 -16.92 -11.61
N ASP A 63 -2.21 -16.78 -11.07
CA ASP A 63 -1.60 -17.77 -10.20
C ASP A 63 -2.05 -17.66 -8.73
N GLY A 64 -3.01 -16.78 -8.45
CA GLY A 64 -3.53 -16.57 -7.10
C GLY A 64 -2.88 -15.43 -6.34
N ALA A 65 -1.82 -14.85 -6.85
CA ALA A 65 -1.19 -13.70 -6.22
C ALA A 65 -1.98 -12.42 -6.46
N VAL A 66 -1.68 -11.39 -5.67
CA VAL A 66 -2.17 -10.02 -5.91
C VAL A 66 -0.95 -9.14 -6.13
N THR A 67 -0.95 -8.40 -7.23
CA THR A 67 0.06 -7.39 -7.51
C THR A 67 -0.48 -6.03 -7.14
N VAL A 68 0.34 -5.26 -6.44
CA VAL A 68 0.00 -3.89 -6.03
C VAL A 68 1.15 -2.98 -6.44
N GLU A 69 0.83 -1.86 -7.09
CA GLU A 69 1.79 -0.76 -7.22
C GLU A 69 1.27 0.41 -6.40
N ALA A 70 2.15 0.97 -5.58
CA ALA A 70 1.80 2.09 -4.72
C ALA A 70 2.89 3.15 -4.81
N GLU A 71 2.46 4.39 -4.97
CA GLU A 71 3.36 5.53 -5.14
C GLU A 71 3.02 6.61 -4.13
N GLY A 72 4.04 7.14 -3.49
CA GLY A 72 3.92 8.22 -2.53
C GLY A 72 5.15 8.31 -1.64
N PRO A 73 5.04 9.00 -0.50
CA PRO A 73 6.15 9.07 0.45
C PRO A 73 6.59 7.69 0.92
N ALA A 74 7.89 7.48 1.03
CA ALA A 74 8.45 6.18 1.40
C ALA A 74 7.90 5.67 2.74
N ALA A 75 7.72 6.55 3.71
CA ALA A 75 7.17 6.18 5.01
C ALA A 75 5.72 5.67 4.88
N CYS A 76 4.94 6.26 3.98
CA CYS A 76 3.56 5.83 3.74
C CYS A 76 3.53 4.47 3.03
N ALA A 77 4.45 4.23 2.12
CA ALA A 77 4.56 2.91 1.46
C ALA A 77 4.89 1.82 2.48
N ALA A 78 5.76 2.10 3.45
CA ALA A 78 6.09 1.16 4.52
C ALA A 78 4.88 0.89 5.42
N GLU A 79 4.14 1.92 5.80
CA GLU A 79 2.91 1.77 6.60
C GLU A 79 1.83 1.00 5.86
N PHE A 80 1.72 1.21 4.56
CA PHE A 80 0.78 0.48 3.71
C PHE A 80 1.03 -1.03 3.78
N LEU A 81 2.29 -1.46 3.60
CA LEU A 81 2.65 -2.86 3.70
C LEU A 81 2.34 -3.41 5.09
N ARG A 82 2.68 -2.67 6.13
CA ARG A 82 2.41 -3.07 7.52
C ARG A 82 0.92 -3.23 7.77
N ALA A 83 0.10 -2.29 7.26
CA ALA A 83 -1.34 -2.34 7.41
C ALA A 83 -1.93 -3.60 6.77
N LEU A 84 -1.51 -3.94 5.55
CA LEU A 84 -2.00 -5.14 4.88
C LEU A 84 -1.58 -6.42 5.61
N ARG A 85 -0.37 -6.46 6.13
CA ARG A 85 0.13 -7.62 6.88
C ARG A 85 -0.59 -7.80 8.21
N SER A 86 -1.21 -6.76 8.74
CA SER A 86 -1.89 -6.82 10.03
C SER A 86 -3.34 -7.31 9.95
N VAL A 87 -3.89 -7.49 8.76
CA VAL A 87 -5.28 -7.95 8.60
C VAL A 87 -5.33 -9.48 8.79
N PRO A 88 -6.01 -9.97 9.84
CA PRO A 88 -5.91 -11.40 10.20
C PRO A 88 -6.43 -12.36 9.13
N ARG A 89 -7.43 -11.94 8.33
CA ARG A 89 -8.00 -12.81 7.30
C ARG A 89 -7.09 -12.95 6.07
N PHE A 90 -6.05 -12.13 5.96
CA PHE A 90 -5.09 -12.25 4.87
C PHE A 90 -3.96 -13.19 5.30
N ARG A 91 -3.89 -14.35 4.68
CA ARG A 91 -2.83 -15.31 4.94
C ARG A 91 -1.74 -15.10 3.90
N ILE A 92 -0.89 -14.12 4.20
CA ILE A 92 0.21 -13.75 3.30
C ILE A 92 1.37 -14.70 3.57
N ALA A 93 1.66 -15.55 2.59
CA ALA A 93 2.76 -16.50 2.67
C ALA A 93 4.10 -15.86 2.27
N ASP A 94 4.06 -14.94 1.32
CA ASP A 94 5.26 -14.28 0.80
C ASP A 94 4.91 -12.92 0.24
N VAL A 95 5.83 -11.98 0.38
CA VAL A 95 5.74 -10.66 -0.25
C VAL A 95 7.04 -10.39 -0.97
N ARG A 96 6.95 -10.16 -2.27
CA ARG A 96 8.08 -9.67 -3.05
C ARG A 96 7.87 -8.19 -3.30
N ALA A 97 8.92 -7.41 -3.12
CA ALA A 97 8.86 -5.98 -3.30
C ALA A 97 10.00 -5.53 -4.21
N GLU A 98 9.69 -4.61 -5.12
CA GLU A 98 10.71 -3.96 -5.94
C GLU A 98 10.42 -2.47 -6.03
N THR A 99 11.47 -1.69 -6.18
CA THR A 99 11.34 -0.25 -6.36
C THR A 99 11.32 0.06 -7.85
N LEU A 100 10.33 0.85 -8.25
CA LEU A 100 10.16 1.30 -9.63
C LEU A 100 10.40 2.81 -9.69
N PRO A 101 10.67 3.36 -10.88
CA PRO A 101 10.69 4.81 -11.04
C PRO A 101 9.34 5.42 -10.69
N VAL A 102 9.36 6.56 -10.03
CA VAL A 102 8.15 7.35 -9.76
C VAL A 102 7.57 7.81 -11.10
N SER A 103 6.28 7.59 -11.32
CA SER A 103 5.67 7.83 -12.62
C SER A 103 4.62 8.94 -12.61
N GLY A 104 3.93 9.15 -11.49
CA GLY A 104 2.79 10.07 -11.42
C GLY A 104 1.63 9.64 -12.32
N ALA A 105 1.55 8.36 -12.67
CA ALA A 105 0.57 7.87 -13.65
C ALA A 105 -0.86 7.89 -13.12
N GLU A 106 -1.05 7.71 -11.82
CA GLU A 106 -2.39 7.66 -11.22
C GLU A 106 -2.62 8.87 -10.34
N THR A 107 -3.88 9.31 -10.25
CA THR A 107 -4.32 10.36 -9.33
C THR A 107 -5.02 9.79 -8.10
N ALA A 108 -5.29 8.50 -8.08
CA ALA A 108 -5.94 7.79 -6.98
C ALA A 108 -5.47 6.34 -6.96
N PHE A 109 -5.99 5.55 -6.03
CA PHE A 109 -5.70 4.12 -5.99
C PHE A 109 -6.88 3.36 -6.57
N ALA A 110 -6.62 2.50 -7.54
CA ALA A 110 -7.64 1.79 -8.31
C ALA A 110 -7.55 0.28 -8.09
N ILE A 111 -8.70 -0.37 -8.19
CA ILE A 111 -8.76 -1.83 -8.31
C ILE A 111 -8.80 -2.16 -9.81
N ARG A 112 -7.89 -3.03 -10.24
CA ARG A 112 -7.84 -3.52 -11.61
C ARG A 112 -8.26 -4.98 -11.69
N TYR A 113 -8.77 -5.32 -12.85
CA TYR A 113 -9.27 -6.68 -13.14
C TYR A 113 -8.50 -7.38 -14.24
#